data_c240392a4cabeceaf4077c2e40057beb
#
_entry.id   c240392a4cabeceaf4077c2e40057beb
#
_cell.length_a   1.000
_cell.length_b   1.000
_cell.length_c   1.000
_cell.angle_alpha   90.00
_cell.angle_beta   90.00
_cell.angle_gamma   90.00
#
_symmetry.space_group_name_H-M   'P 1'
#
loop_
_entity.id
_entity.type
_entity.pdbx_description
1 polymer ?
#
loop_
_entity_poly.entity_id
_entity_poly.type
_entity_poly.pdbx_seq_one_letter_code
_entity_poly.pdbx_strand_id
1 'polypeptide(L)'
;MSKKTIIMAAVAFLITLAATMLIGSCNKKAEAKDKREKVESKADEGSRTEVIIGKPLAGFSEVLDRAWKKNCKLLKKLFKQMQEEKEAKEQLQADINLLAEVIYHENWYTDKDKLTAYWTGAVVMNRVNSDEWPNTIYDVLYQKGQYSTTKKFYTVELPKEVYEMAEDIIVNGTPDVPERVVFQATFRQGKVWKVLNGEYFCYG
;
A
#
# COMPACT_ATOMS: atom_id res chain seq x y z
N MET A 1 -4.09 -21.29 3.88
CA MET A 1 -3.23 -20.13 4.17
C MET A 1 -2.56 -19.69 2.88
N SER A 2 -2.68 -18.41 2.51
CA SER A 2 -2.08 -17.90 1.27
C SER A 2 -0.55 -17.85 1.39
N LYS A 3 0.17 -17.92 0.25
CA LYS A 3 1.65 -17.76 0.25
C LYS A 3 2.09 -16.45 0.91
N LYS A 4 1.29 -15.38 0.80
CA LYS A 4 1.53 -14.08 1.45
C LYS A 4 1.47 -14.17 2.99
N THR A 5 0.54 -14.93 3.54
CA THR A 5 0.40 -15.13 5.00
C THR A 5 1.59 -15.87 5.57
N ILE A 6 2.15 -16.84 4.83
CA ILE A 6 3.33 -17.61 5.25
C ILE A 6 4.58 -16.71 5.25
N ILE A 7 4.75 -15.87 4.23
CA ILE A 7 5.88 -14.94 4.14
C ILE A 7 5.82 -13.89 5.26
N MET A 8 4.65 -13.33 5.55
CA MET A 8 4.46 -12.37 6.65
C MET A 8 4.78 -12.99 8.02
N ALA A 9 4.34 -14.22 8.26
CA ALA A 9 4.65 -14.94 9.50
C ALA A 9 6.15 -15.25 9.63
N ALA A 10 6.81 -15.63 8.54
CA ALA A 10 8.25 -15.88 8.51
C ALA A 10 9.08 -14.61 8.77
N VAL A 11 8.67 -13.47 8.19
CA VAL A 11 9.33 -12.16 8.42
C VAL A 11 9.14 -11.69 9.86
N ALA A 12 7.93 -11.81 10.43
CA ALA A 12 7.66 -11.47 11.82
C ALA A 12 8.50 -12.36 12.79
N PHE A 13 8.62 -13.65 12.49
CA PHE A 13 9.42 -14.58 13.28
C PHE A 13 10.92 -14.25 13.21
N LEU A 14 11.44 -13.87 12.05
CA LEU A 14 12.85 -13.46 11.90
C LEU A 14 13.15 -12.15 12.63
N ILE A 15 12.21 -11.20 12.67
CA ILE A 15 12.35 -9.93 13.40
C ILE A 15 12.38 -10.18 14.91
N THR A 16 11.49 -11.05 15.42
CA THR A 16 11.49 -11.42 16.85
C THR A 16 12.74 -12.21 17.23
N LEU A 17 13.22 -13.11 16.38
CA LEU A 17 14.46 -13.87 16.63
C LEU A 17 15.70 -12.95 16.64
N ALA A 18 15.76 -11.97 15.74
CA ALA A 18 16.83 -10.97 15.71
C ALA A 18 16.80 -10.06 16.94
N ALA A 19 15.62 -9.65 17.40
CA ALA A 19 15.45 -8.85 18.62
C ALA A 19 15.85 -9.61 19.89
N THR A 20 15.46 -10.87 20.00
CA THR A 20 15.84 -11.70 21.17
C THR A 20 17.34 -12.03 21.21
N MET A 21 17.97 -12.24 20.04
CA MET A 21 19.44 -12.42 19.98
C MET A 21 20.20 -11.14 20.34
N LEU A 22 19.68 -9.96 19.97
CA LEU A 22 20.28 -8.67 20.33
C LEU A 22 20.20 -8.39 21.83
N ILE A 23 19.05 -8.65 22.47
CA ILE A 23 18.86 -8.48 23.91
C ILE A 23 19.74 -9.47 24.65
N GLY A 24 19.82 -10.72 24.21
CA GLY A 24 20.67 -11.74 24.79
C GLY A 24 22.17 -11.42 24.67
N SER A 25 22.59 -10.79 23.59
CA SER A 25 24.00 -10.37 23.38
C SER A 25 24.37 -9.14 24.22
N CYS A 26 23.46 -8.18 24.43
CA CYS A 26 23.66 -7.04 25.33
C CYS A 26 23.74 -7.48 26.80
N ASN A 27 22.86 -8.41 27.23
CA ASN A 27 22.90 -8.93 28.60
C ASN A 27 24.19 -9.74 28.89
N LYS A 28 24.65 -10.55 27.92
CA LYS A 28 25.93 -11.27 28.07
C LYS A 28 27.15 -10.33 28.17
N LYS A 29 27.13 -9.17 27.44
CA LYS A 29 28.20 -8.17 27.58
C LYS A 29 28.15 -7.42 28.92
N ALA A 30 26.97 -7.16 29.48
CA ALA A 30 26.80 -6.55 30.79
C ALA A 30 27.25 -7.49 31.91
N GLU A 31 26.85 -8.77 31.87
CA GLU A 31 27.28 -9.79 32.84
C GLU A 31 28.79 -10.08 32.76
N ALA A 32 29.40 -10.05 31.58
CA ALA A 32 30.82 -10.21 31.40
C ALA A 32 31.63 -9.03 31.97
N LYS A 33 31.07 -7.81 31.95
CA LYS A 33 31.68 -6.61 32.52
C LYS A 33 31.60 -6.66 34.07
N ASP A 34 30.45 -7.03 34.62
CA ASP A 34 30.23 -7.17 36.06
C ASP A 34 31.09 -8.29 36.67
N LYS A 35 31.28 -9.42 35.96
CA LYS A 35 32.20 -10.49 36.41
C LYS A 35 33.67 -10.07 36.35
N ARG A 36 34.10 -9.21 35.44
CA ARG A 36 35.48 -8.67 35.40
C ARG A 36 35.76 -7.76 36.58
N GLU A 37 34.84 -6.87 36.92
CA GLU A 37 34.98 -5.93 38.06
C GLU A 37 35.05 -6.68 39.43
N LYS A 38 34.32 -7.82 39.59
CA LYS A 38 34.37 -8.65 40.79
C LYS A 38 35.59 -9.56 40.87
N VAL A 39 36.24 -9.90 39.76
CA VAL A 39 37.46 -10.75 39.77
C VAL A 39 38.71 -9.92 40.07
N GLU A 40 38.77 -8.65 39.68
CA GLU A 40 39.90 -7.77 40.01
C GLU A 40 39.98 -7.41 41.50
N SER A 41 38.90 -7.58 42.29
CA SER A 41 38.88 -7.29 43.73
C SER A 41 39.28 -8.47 44.66
N LYS A 42 39.62 -9.65 44.10
CA LYS A 42 39.99 -10.87 44.87
C LYS A 42 41.24 -11.56 44.36
N ALA A 43 42.24 -10.84 43.90
CA ALA A 43 43.53 -11.44 43.59
C ALA A 43 44.47 -11.33 44.80
N ASP A 44 44.45 -12.35 45.67
CA ASP A 44 45.53 -12.64 46.59
C ASP A 44 46.38 -13.80 46.07
N GLU A 45 47.62 -13.78 46.44
CA GLU A 45 48.77 -14.52 45.94
C GLU A 45 48.61 -16.04 45.76
N GLY A 46 49.14 -16.52 44.62
CA GLY A 46 49.63 -17.90 44.53
C GLY A 46 48.89 -18.81 43.54
N SER A 47 49.19 -18.70 42.29
CA SER A 47 49.31 -19.73 41.25
C SER A 47 49.04 -19.11 39.88
N ARG A 48 50.12 -18.86 39.14
CA ARG A 48 50.04 -18.41 37.73
C ARG A 48 49.60 -19.57 36.85
N THR A 49 48.32 -19.75 36.69
CA THR A 49 47.78 -20.35 35.46
C THR A 49 47.54 -19.23 34.45
N GLU A 50 48.44 -19.07 33.50
CA GLU A 50 48.19 -18.22 32.33
C GLU A 50 46.98 -18.80 31.61
N VAL A 51 45.82 -18.20 31.84
CA VAL A 51 44.67 -18.39 30.96
C VAL A 51 45.03 -17.66 29.68
N ILE A 52 45.46 -18.40 28.65
CA ILE A 52 45.63 -17.91 27.30
C ILE A 52 44.21 -17.52 26.82
N ILE A 53 43.83 -16.28 27.13
CA ILE A 53 42.67 -15.67 26.47
C ILE A 53 43.14 -15.43 25.04
N GLY A 54 42.77 -16.36 24.15
CA GLY A 54 43.06 -16.24 22.73
C GLY A 54 42.69 -14.86 22.26
N LYS A 55 43.63 -14.11 21.68
CA LYS A 55 43.38 -12.84 21.04
C LYS A 55 42.15 -13.00 20.14
N PRO A 56 41.14 -12.11 20.20
CA PRO A 56 40.05 -12.15 19.23
C PRO A 56 40.68 -12.17 17.84
N LEU A 57 40.28 -13.13 17.00
CA LEU A 57 40.78 -13.25 15.62
C LEU A 57 40.72 -11.87 15.00
N ALA A 58 41.90 -11.33 14.69
CA ALA A 58 42.01 -10.01 14.05
C ALA A 58 41.22 -10.07 12.74
N GLY A 59 40.18 -9.19 12.60
CA GLY A 59 39.28 -9.17 11.47
C GLY A 59 37.87 -9.70 11.73
N PHE A 60 37.62 -10.48 12.78
CA PHE A 60 36.27 -10.99 13.06
C PHE A 60 35.27 -9.86 13.39
N SER A 61 35.71 -8.85 14.11
CA SER A 61 34.91 -7.64 14.40
C SER A 61 34.53 -6.89 13.13
N GLU A 62 35.48 -6.73 12.19
CA GLU A 62 35.23 -6.05 10.92
C GLU A 62 34.26 -6.81 9.99
N VAL A 63 34.30 -8.13 10.01
CA VAL A 63 33.36 -8.97 9.25
C VAL A 63 31.95 -8.83 9.81
N LEU A 64 31.81 -8.84 11.14
CA LEU A 64 30.51 -8.62 11.79
C LEU A 64 29.96 -7.22 11.52
N ASP A 65 30.80 -6.19 11.58
CA ASP A 65 30.38 -4.83 11.30
C ASP A 65 29.93 -4.63 9.84
N ARG A 66 30.62 -5.25 8.89
CA ARG A 66 30.21 -5.24 7.47
C ARG A 66 28.88 -5.98 7.28
N ALA A 67 28.74 -7.15 7.87
CA ALA A 67 27.49 -7.92 7.80
C ALA A 67 26.33 -7.15 8.45
N TRP A 68 26.56 -6.52 9.60
CA TRP A 68 25.59 -5.68 10.28
C TRP A 68 25.13 -4.48 9.43
N LYS A 69 26.08 -3.71 8.88
CA LYS A 69 25.78 -2.58 7.99
C LYS A 69 24.99 -3.01 6.76
N LYS A 70 25.35 -4.16 6.16
CA LYS A 70 24.62 -4.73 5.02
C LYS A 70 23.18 -5.10 5.39
N ASN A 71 22.98 -5.75 6.53
CA ASN A 71 21.66 -6.16 7.01
C ASN A 71 20.80 -4.95 7.37
N CYS A 72 21.38 -3.92 8.02
CA CYS A 72 20.66 -2.67 8.30
C CYS A 72 20.22 -1.95 7.02
N LYS A 73 21.05 -1.94 5.98
CA LYS A 73 20.68 -1.35 4.68
C LYS A 73 19.54 -2.13 4.00
N LEU A 74 19.57 -3.46 4.08
CA LEU A 74 18.52 -4.32 3.54
C LEU A 74 17.19 -4.10 4.28
N LEU A 75 17.23 -4.08 5.62
CA LEU A 75 16.04 -3.82 6.45
C LEU A 75 15.40 -2.46 6.13
N LYS A 76 16.21 -1.40 6.01
CA LYS A 76 15.70 -0.08 5.62
C LYS A 76 15.00 -0.11 4.26
N LYS A 77 15.57 -0.83 3.27
CA LYS A 77 14.94 -1.00 1.96
C LYS A 77 13.61 -1.73 2.05
N LEU A 78 13.55 -2.82 2.82
CA LEU A 78 12.31 -3.58 3.02
C LEU A 78 11.24 -2.74 3.73
N PHE A 79 11.60 -1.99 4.76
CA PHE A 79 10.66 -1.09 5.43
C PHE A 79 10.10 -0.04 4.47
N LYS A 80 10.94 0.56 3.62
CA LYS A 80 10.49 1.53 2.61
C LYS A 80 9.51 0.89 1.64
N GLN A 81 9.82 -0.30 1.11
CA GLN A 81 8.93 -1.03 0.21
C GLN A 81 7.58 -1.36 0.86
N MET A 82 7.59 -1.82 2.12
CA MET A 82 6.35 -2.09 2.86
C MET A 82 5.49 -0.84 3.07
N GLN A 83 6.10 0.31 3.31
CA GLN A 83 5.38 1.58 3.42
C GLN A 83 4.77 2.00 2.08
N GLU A 84 5.55 1.94 1.00
CA GLU A 84 5.07 2.24 -0.35
C GLU A 84 3.90 1.31 -0.77
N GLU A 85 3.99 0.01 -0.47
CA GLU A 85 2.91 -0.94 -0.73
C GLU A 85 1.64 -0.64 0.11
N LYS A 86 1.84 -0.22 1.36
CA LYS A 86 0.73 0.16 2.24
C LYS A 86 0.03 1.41 1.72
N GLU A 87 0.79 2.45 1.40
CA GLU A 87 0.26 3.71 0.86
C GLU A 87 -0.47 3.49 -0.47
N ALA A 88 0.11 2.69 -1.38
CA ALA A 88 -0.53 2.33 -2.64
C ALA A 88 -1.85 1.58 -2.44
N LYS A 89 -1.92 0.68 -1.46
CA LYS A 89 -3.15 -0.04 -1.12
C LYS A 89 -4.22 0.87 -0.52
N GLU A 90 -3.82 1.79 0.36
CA GLU A 90 -4.73 2.76 0.97
C GLU A 90 -5.28 3.72 -0.10
N GLN A 91 -4.43 4.16 -1.04
CA GLN A 91 -4.86 4.98 -2.17
C GLN A 91 -5.84 4.24 -3.08
N LEU A 92 -5.53 3.00 -3.47
CA LEU A 92 -6.44 2.17 -4.27
C LEU A 92 -7.81 2.02 -3.60
N GLN A 93 -7.84 1.78 -2.30
CA GLN A 93 -9.11 1.66 -1.58
C GLN A 93 -9.89 2.99 -1.55
N ALA A 94 -9.20 4.11 -1.41
CA ALA A 94 -9.82 5.43 -1.48
C ALA A 94 -10.41 5.72 -2.86
N ASP A 95 -9.69 5.34 -3.93
CA ASP A 95 -10.13 5.48 -5.31
C ASP A 95 -11.35 4.59 -5.62
N ILE A 96 -11.35 3.33 -5.14
CA ILE A 96 -12.50 2.43 -5.25
C ILE A 96 -13.72 3.04 -4.56
N ASN A 97 -13.55 3.58 -3.35
CA ASN A 97 -14.65 4.18 -2.61
C ASN A 97 -15.23 5.39 -3.35
N LEU A 98 -14.40 6.28 -3.88
CA LEU A 98 -14.86 7.46 -4.64
C LEU A 98 -15.56 7.07 -5.93
N LEU A 99 -15.02 6.11 -6.68
CA LEU A 99 -15.64 5.64 -7.91
C LEU A 99 -16.96 4.92 -7.64
N ALA A 100 -17.04 4.14 -6.56
CA ALA A 100 -18.29 3.51 -6.12
C ALA A 100 -19.37 4.54 -5.78
N GLU A 101 -19.01 5.61 -5.07
CA GLU A 101 -19.95 6.68 -4.73
C GLU A 101 -20.56 7.35 -5.96
N VAL A 102 -19.75 7.72 -6.96
CA VAL A 102 -20.29 8.35 -8.17
C VAL A 102 -21.13 7.36 -9.00
N ILE A 103 -20.70 6.12 -9.16
CA ILE A 103 -21.47 5.07 -9.85
C ILE A 103 -22.84 4.90 -9.22
N TYR A 104 -22.89 4.81 -7.88
CA TYR A 104 -24.13 4.64 -7.14
C TYR A 104 -25.06 5.83 -7.29
N HIS A 105 -24.58 7.03 -7.01
CA HIS A 105 -25.42 8.22 -6.97
C HIS A 105 -25.83 8.75 -8.33
N GLU A 106 -25.06 8.44 -9.41
CA GLU A 106 -25.45 8.83 -10.77
C GLU A 106 -26.39 7.80 -11.39
N ASN A 107 -26.01 6.51 -11.44
CA ASN A 107 -26.71 5.58 -12.35
C ASN A 107 -26.96 4.15 -11.82
N TRP A 108 -26.71 3.85 -10.54
CA TRP A 108 -26.84 2.48 -10.04
C TRP A 108 -28.24 1.87 -10.22
N TYR A 109 -29.28 2.68 -10.11
CA TYR A 109 -30.68 2.24 -10.24
C TYR A 109 -31.31 2.51 -11.60
N THR A 110 -30.53 3.00 -12.58
CA THR A 110 -31.06 3.38 -13.89
C THR A 110 -31.49 2.17 -14.72
N ASP A 111 -30.73 1.09 -14.67
CA ASP A 111 -31.03 -0.16 -15.38
C ASP A 111 -30.76 -1.40 -14.54
N LYS A 112 -31.33 -2.57 -14.99
CA LYS A 112 -31.12 -3.85 -14.31
C LYS A 112 -29.72 -4.40 -14.52
N ASP A 113 -29.17 -4.21 -15.71
CA ASP A 113 -27.90 -4.80 -16.13
C ASP A 113 -26.72 -3.96 -15.67
N LYS A 114 -26.98 -2.82 -15.02
CA LYS A 114 -25.97 -1.89 -14.50
C LYS A 114 -25.02 -1.34 -15.57
N LEU A 115 -25.40 -1.42 -16.84
CA LEU A 115 -24.56 -0.98 -17.94
C LEU A 115 -24.32 0.54 -17.93
N THR A 116 -25.37 1.32 -17.60
CA THR A 116 -25.26 2.78 -17.48
C THR A 116 -24.32 3.16 -16.32
N ALA A 117 -24.42 2.45 -15.20
CA ALA A 117 -23.55 2.60 -14.04
C ALA A 117 -22.08 2.27 -14.39
N TYR A 118 -21.85 1.17 -15.09
CA TYR A 118 -20.53 0.78 -15.58
C TYR A 118 -19.93 1.84 -16.53
N TRP A 119 -20.71 2.36 -17.48
CA TRP A 119 -20.24 3.42 -18.38
C TRP A 119 -19.99 4.75 -17.67
N THR A 120 -20.73 5.03 -16.60
CA THR A 120 -20.44 6.19 -15.72
C THR A 120 -19.04 6.06 -15.11
N GLY A 121 -18.70 4.91 -14.55
CA GLY A 121 -17.36 4.65 -14.04
C GLY A 121 -16.28 4.74 -15.13
N ALA A 122 -16.57 4.19 -16.32
CA ALA A 122 -15.67 4.27 -17.48
C ALA A 122 -15.36 5.73 -17.89
N VAL A 123 -16.38 6.59 -17.92
CA VAL A 123 -16.19 8.03 -18.25
C VAL A 123 -15.29 8.71 -17.23
N VAL A 124 -15.44 8.41 -15.93
CA VAL A 124 -14.55 8.95 -14.90
C VAL A 124 -13.11 8.50 -15.15
N MET A 125 -12.87 7.21 -15.39
CA MET A 125 -11.53 6.69 -15.65
C MET A 125 -10.92 7.19 -16.96
N ASN A 126 -11.72 7.35 -18.02
CA ASN A 126 -11.27 7.95 -19.27
C ASN A 126 -10.80 9.40 -19.07
N ARG A 127 -11.48 10.17 -18.20
CA ARG A 127 -11.03 11.52 -17.84
C ARG A 127 -9.71 11.46 -17.08
N VAL A 128 -9.58 10.60 -16.06
CA VAL A 128 -8.35 10.43 -15.28
C VAL A 128 -7.15 10.09 -16.16
N ASN A 129 -7.38 9.29 -17.21
CA ASN A 129 -6.35 8.83 -18.14
C ASN A 129 -6.09 9.80 -19.30
N SER A 130 -6.85 10.90 -19.42
CA SER A 130 -6.71 11.90 -20.49
C SER A 130 -5.88 13.09 -20.02
N ASP A 131 -4.97 13.55 -20.86
CA ASP A 131 -4.16 14.75 -20.61
C ASP A 131 -4.99 16.07 -20.53
N GLU A 132 -6.25 16.03 -20.99
CA GLU A 132 -7.15 17.19 -20.96
C GLU A 132 -7.90 17.35 -19.63
N TRP A 133 -7.83 16.36 -18.74
CA TRP A 133 -8.55 16.30 -17.47
C TRP A 133 -7.59 16.12 -16.28
N PRO A 134 -8.08 16.35 -15.04
CA PRO A 134 -7.30 16.02 -13.86
C PRO A 134 -6.93 14.52 -13.81
N ASN A 135 -5.76 14.23 -13.29
CA ASN A 135 -5.18 12.87 -13.29
C ASN A 135 -5.50 12.04 -12.04
N THR A 136 -6.46 12.47 -11.22
CA THR A 136 -6.95 11.71 -10.07
C THR A 136 -8.47 11.61 -10.09
N ILE A 137 -9.02 10.52 -9.57
CA ILE A 137 -10.48 10.34 -9.44
C ILE A 137 -11.06 11.47 -8.60
N TYR A 138 -10.41 11.83 -7.50
CA TYR A 138 -10.85 12.92 -6.64
C TYR A 138 -11.01 14.24 -7.41
N ASP A 139 -9.97 14.67 -8.11
CA ASP A 139 -9.98 15.96 -8.81
C ASP A 139 -10.98 15.98 -9.99
N VAL A 140 -11.17 14.85 -10.67
CA VAL A 140 -12.20 14.71 -11.72
C VAL A 140 -13.61 14.87 -11.13
N LEU A 141 -13.89 14.21 -10.01
CA LEU A 141 -15.23 14.23 -9.39
C LEU A 141 -15.56 15.57 -8.73
N TYR A 142 -14.58 16.20 -8.09
CA TYR A 142 -14.77 17.49 -7.41
C TYR A 142 -14.51 18.70 -8.29
N GLN A 143 -14.22 18.52 -9.57
CA GLN A 143 -14.10 19.62 -10.53
C GLN A 143 -15.41 20.40 -10.61
N LYS A 144 -15.32 21.72 -10.50
CA LYS A 144 -16.49 22.61 -10.46
C LYS A 144 -17.42 22.38 -11.65
N GLY A 145 -18.67 22.05 -11.37
CA GLY A 145 -19.73 21.91 -12.37
C GLY A 145 -19.81 20.54 -13.04
N GLN A 146 -18.99 19.55 -12.61
CA GLN A 146 -19.03 18.20 -13.20
C GLN A 146 -20.03 17.28 -12.50
N TYR A 147 -19.76 16.86 -11.28
CA TYR A 147 -20.60 15.91 -10.54
C TYR A 147 -21.30 16.58 -9.36
N SER A 148 -22.59 16.94 -9.53
CA SER A 148 -23.38 17.57 -8.44
C SER A 148 -23.71 16.59 -7.31
N THR A 149 -23.64 15.28 -7.58
CA THR A 149 -23.90 14.18 -6.67
C THR A 149 -22.84 14.02 -5.58
N THR A 150 -21.64 14.60 -5.75
CA THR A 150 -20.58 14.59 -4.72
C THR A 150 -21.04 15.07 -3.34
N LYS A 151 -22.08 15.91 -3.27
CA LYS A 151 -22.69 16.37 -2.03
C LYS A 151 -23.43 15.27 -1.26
N LYS A 152 -23.73 14.14 -1.92
CA LYS A 152 -24.43 12.99 -1.34
C LYS A 152 -23.47 11.86 -0.97
N PHE A 153 -22.17 11.96 -1.30
CA PHE A 153 -21.20 10.91 -1.04
C PHE A 153 -21.16 10.62 0.47
N TYR A 154 -20.98 9.36 0.81
CA TYR A 154 -20.90 8.85 2.18
C TYR A 154 -22.16 9.11 3.04
N THR A 155 -23.30 9.43 2.41
CA THR A 155 -24.56 9.63 3.15
C THR A 155 -25.37 8.35 3.36
N VAL A 156 -25.07 7.30 2.60
CA VAL A 156 -25.70 5.99 2.65
C VAL A 156 -24.66 4.88 2.55
N GLU A 157 -25.02 3.69 3.06
CA GLU A 157 -24.20 2.49 2.86
C GLU A 157 -24.47 1.93 1.45
N LEU A 158 -23.39 1.73 0.69
CA LEU A 158 -23.48 1.24 -0.68
C LEU A 158 -23.53 -0.29 -0.70
N PRO A 159 -24.28 -0.89 -1.66
CA PRO A 159 -24.21 -2.33 -1.93
C PRO A 159 -22.78 -2.77 -2.28
N LYS A 160 -22.43 -4.00 -1.88
CA LYS A 160 -21.11 -4.57 -2.14
C LYS A 160 -20.76 -4.61 -3.64
N GLU A 161 -21.76 -4.90 -4.46
CA GLU A 161 -21.64 -5.00 -5.93
C GLU A 161 -21.18 -3.69 -6.58
N VAL A 162 -21.46 -2.54 -5.96
CA VAL A 162 -20.98 -1.23 -6.44
C VAL A 162 -19.48 -1.11 -6.26
N TYR A 163 -18.95 -1.54 -5.11
CA TYR A 163 -17.52 -1.56 -4.85
C TYR A 163 -16.78 -2.56 -5.73
N GLU A 164 -17.38 -3.74 -5.96
CA GLU A 164 -16.83 -4.75 -6.87
C GLU A 164 -16.75 -4.23 -8.31
N MET A 165 -17.78 -3.53 -8.78
CA MET A 165 -17.75 -2.86 -10.09
C MET A 165 -16.68 -1.77 -10.17
N ALA A 166 -16.56 -0.94 -9.15
CA ALA A 166 -15.56 0.12 -9.11
C ALA A 166 -14.13 -0.45 -9.09
N GLU A 167 -13.89 -1.50 -8.31
CA GLU A 167 -12.61 -2.20 -8.29
C GLU A 167 -12.28 -2.82 -9.65
N ASP A 168 -13.25 -3.48 -10.29
CA ASP A 168 -13.07 -4.08 -11.62
C ASP A 168 -12.70 -3.03 -12.67
N ILE A 169 -13.40 -1.89 -12.68
CA ILE A 169 -13.12 -0.76 -13.59
C ILE A 169 -11.70 -0.21 -13.38
N ILE A 170 -11.26 -0.03 -12.14
CA ILE A 170 -9.92 0.52 -11.84
C ILE A 170 -8.82 -0.48 -12.20
N VAL A 171 -9.01 -1.76 -11.87
CA VAL A 171 -7.97 -2.79 -12.00
C VAL A 171 -7.89 -3.36 -13.42
N ASN A 172 -9.04 -3.62 -14.04
CA ASN A 172 -9.12 -4.30 -15.34
C ASN A 172 -9.42 -3.34 -16.50
N GLY A 173 -9.80 -2.10 -16.19
CA GLY A 173 -10.19 -1.10 -17.18
C GLY A 173 -11.58 -1.34 -17.77
N THR A 174 -11.89 -0.58 -18.83
CA THR A 174 -13.19 -0.60 -19.49
C THR A 174 -13.04 -0.76 -21.02
N PRO A 175 -12.59 -1.94 -21.50
CA PRO A 175 -12.24 -2.15 -22.91
C PRO A 175 -13.41 -1.93 -23.88
N ASP A 176 -14.65 -2.03 -23.40
CA ASP A 176 -15.85 -1.83 -24.21
C ASP A 176 -16.23 -0.37 -24.43
N VAL A 177 -15.61 0.56 -23.69
CA VAL A 177 -15.86 1.99 -23.77
C VAL A 177 -14.62 2.69 -24.37
N PRO A 178 -14.73 3.33 -25.54
CA PRO A 178 -13.59 4.02 -26.14
C PRO A 178 -12.99 5.08 -25.19
N GLU A 179 -11.67 5.14 -25.07
CA GLU A 179 -10.93 6.04 -24.18
C GLU A 179 -11.31 7.53 -24.34
N ARG A 180 -11.72 7.94 -25.55
CA ARG A 180 -12.15 9.33 -25.83
C ARG A 180 -13.60 9.61 -25.43
N VAL A 181 -14.34 8.67 -24.88
CA VAL A 181 -15.70 8.91 -24.34
C VAL A 181 -15.56 9.48 -22.95
N VAL A 182 -15.57 10.81 -22.85
CA VAL A 182 -15.32 11.57 -21.61
C VAL A 182 -16.50 12.44 -21.16
N PHE A 183 -17.59 12.45 -21.92
CA PHE A 183 -18.80 13.18 -21.56
C PHE A 183 -19.97 12.23 -21.33
N GLN A 184 -20.72 12.50 -20.26
CA GLN A 184 -21.98 11.86 -19.92
C GLN A 184 -22.96 12.94 -19.44
N ALA A 185 -24.15 12.98 -20.04
CA ALA A 185 -25.21 13.89 -19.61
C ALA A 185 -26.56 13.45 -20.18
N THR A 186 -27.65 13.98 -19.65
CA THR A 186 -29.01 13.85 -20.20
C THR A 186 -29.21 14.63 -21.52
N PHE A 187 -28.19 15.32 -21.98
CA PHE A 187 -28.19 16.07 -23.23
C PHE A 187 -26.86 15.89 -23.97
N ARG A 188 -26.87 16.15 -25.28
CA ARG A 188 -25.72 15.98 -26.15
C ARG A 188 -24.62 17.02 -25.86
N GLN A 189 -23.39 16.55 -25.59
CA GLN A 189 -22.18 17.35 -25.34
C GLN A 189 -21.07 17.09 -26.36
N GLY A 190 -21.39 16.91 -27.63
CA GLY A 190 -20.38 16.61 -28.64
C GLY A 190 -20.82 15.51 -29.61
N LYS A 191 -19.83 14.81 -30.21
CA LYS A 191 -20.11 13.64 -31.05
C LYS A 191 -20.56 12.46 -30.17
N VAL A 192 -21.81 12.05 -30.37
CA VAL A 192 -22.40 10.92 -29.62
C VAL A 192 -21.72 9.62 -30.01
N TRP A 193 -21.25 8.87 -29.00
CA TRP A 193 -20.86 7.48 -29.15
C TRP A 193 -22.07 6.58 -29.01
N LYS A 194 -22.79 6.69 -27.89
CA LYS A 194 -24.02 5.94 -27.62
C LYS A 194 -24.99 6.73 -26.76
N VAL A 195 -26.25 6.31 -26.81
CA VAL A 195 -27.31 6.78 -25.90
C VAL A 195 -27.84 5.55 -25.17
N LEU A 196 -27.90 5.60 -23.85
CA LEU A 196 -28.39 4.53 -23.00
C LEU A 196 -29.24 5.12 -21.87
N ASN A 197 -30.46 4.64 -21.72
CA ASN A 197 -31.38 5.07 -20.65
C ASN A 197 -31.57 6.60 -20.52
N GLY A 198 -31.53 7.33 -21.63
CA GLY A 198 -31.65 8.79 -21.65
C GLY A 198 -30.33 9.56 -21.42
N GLU A 199 -29.25 8.84 -21.14
CA GLU A 199 -27.90 9.41 -21.02
C GLU A 199 -27.17 9.37 -22.36
N TYR A 200 -26.54 10.49 -22.72
CA TYR A 200 -25.69 10.64 -23.89
C TYR A 200 -24.23 10.46 -23.49
N PHE A 201 -23.58 9.44 -24.02
CA PHE A 201 -22.14 9.21 -23.88
C PHE A 201 -21.45 9.75 -25.13
N CYS A 202 -20.60 10.75 -24.95
CA CYS A 202 -20.02 11.51 -26.07
C CYS A 202 -18.48 11.54 -26.00
N TYR A 203 -17.90 11.66 -27.20
CA TYR A 203 -16.47 11.88 -27.37
C TYR A 203 -16.09 13.31 -26.95
N GLY A 204 -14.89 13.46 -26.39
CA GLY A 204 -14.17 14.74 -26.23
C GLY A 204 -13.36 15.11 -27.46
#